data_66fdbaa4c4a8a25c9149a6732246c63f
#
_entry.id   66fdbaa4c4a8a25c9149a6732246c63f
#
_cell.length_a   1.000
_cell.length_b   1.000
_cell.length_c   1.000
_cell.angle_alpha   90.00
_cell.angle_beta   90.00
_cell.angle_gamma   90.00
#
_symmetry.space_group_name_H-M   'P 1'
#
loop_
_entity.id
_entity.type
_entity.pdbx_description
1 polymer ?
#
loop_
_entity_poly.entity_id
_entity_poly.type
_entity_poly.pdbx_seq_one_letter_code
_entity_poly.pdbx_strand_id
1 'polypeptide(L)'
;MLKRLLIFFVVHLLVITVVINTYSEASESTWDVRSMRSGQTILVLKTGNVTYGDTLMLVLENKNGKCEQIQESFTFYTTTKNTEVKEIEGKNIPIKFNELELYAKASYVFPFLLGHRVMFSMGSYEVNEYLEYMLKYETYAITIVDENLSARVMQPHLIKNFKATDYFDVPNNSWDLKGVKEAIVKAQKLCLEYKESKIS
;
A
#
# COMPACT_ATOMS: atom_id res chain seq x y z
N MET A 1 23.29 35.37 43.42
CA MET A 1 22.96 33.92 43.22
C MET A 1 21.68 33.73 42.39
N LEU A 2 20.60 34.40 42.63
CA LEU A 2 19.30 34.22 41.97
C LEU A 2 19.34 34.40 40.44
N LYS A 3 20.07 35.40 39.91
CA LYS A 3 20.20 35.64 38.45
C LYS A 3 20.88 34.50 37.67
N ARG A 4 21.87 33.82 38.28
CA ARG A 4 22.56 32.68 37.63
C ARG A 4 21.68 31.42 37.59
N LEU A 5 20.82 31.24 38.60
CA LEU A 5 19.87 30.14 38.67
C LEU A 5 18.77 30.31 37.62
N LEU A 6 18.29 31.53 37.41
CA LEU A 6 17.25 31.84 36.40
C LEU A 6 17.74 31.59 34.97
N ILE A 7 18.98 31.96 34.67
CA ILE A 7 19.59 31.73 33.33
C ILE A 7 19.73 30.21 33.05
N PHE A 8 20.13 29.44 34.05
CA PHE A 8 20.25 28.00 33.92
C PHE A 8 18.91 27.31 33.65
N PHE A 9 17.83 27.76 34.30
CA PHE A 9 16.47 27.25 34.08
C PHE A 9 15.95 27.58 32.70
N VAL A 10 16.14 28.80 32.18
CA VAL A 10 15.71 29.24 30.87
C VAL A 10 16.45 28.48 29.75
N VAL A 11 17.76 28.26 29.91
CA VAL A 11 18.55 27.48 28.91
C VAL A 11 18.13 26.03 28.90
N HIS A 12 17.85 25.39 30.03
CA HIS A 12 17.35 24.02 30.06
C HIS A 12 15.95 23.88 29.48
N LEU A 13 15.07 24.84 29.73
CA LEU A 13 13.73 24.85 29.16
C LEU A 13 13.76 25.00 27.62
N LEU A 14 14.67 25.85 27.11
CA LEU A 14 14.87 26.04 25.66
C LEU A 14 15.44 24.78 24.98
N VAL A 15 16.38 24.09 25.62
CA VAL A 15 16.95 22.85 25.10
C VAL A 15 15.90 21.74 25.07
N ILE A 16 15.07 21.62 26.12
CA ILE A 16 13.99 20.63 26.16
C ILE A 16 12.94 20.89 25.07
N THR A 17 12.56 22.16 24.82
CA THR A 17 11.60 22.48 23.76
C THR A 17 12.16 22.21 22.36
N VAL A 18 13.44 22.44 22.11
CA VAL A 18 14.08 22.11 20.82
C VAL A 18 14.14 20.58 20.61
N VAL A 19 14.48 19.82 21.64
CA VAL A 19 14.53 18.36 21.56
C VAL A 19 13.13 17.75 21.35
N ILE A 20 12.10 18.28 22.01
CA ILE A 20 10.72 17.79 21.83
C ILE A 20 10.23 18.07 20.40
N ASN A 21 10.53 19.23 19.80
CA ASN A 21 10.16 19.54 18.44
C ASN A 21 10.89 18.65 17.40
N THR A 22 12.14 18.23 17.66
CA THR A 22 12.83 17.30 16.76
C THR A 22 12.35 15.85 16.87
N TYR A 23 11.76 15.45 18.00
CA TYR A 23 11.15 14.11 18.15
C TYR A 23 9.72 14.04 17.61
N SER A 24 9.02 15.16 17.40
CA SER A 24 7.65 15.18 16.87
C SER A 24 7.57 15.01 15.33
N GLU A 25 8.67 15.14 14.59
CA GLU A 25 8.71 14.93 13.14
C GLU A 25 9.03 13.48 12.72
N ALA A 26 9.29 12.58 13.65
CA ALA A 26 9.81 11.23 13.35
C ALA A 26 8.74 10.14 13.21
N SER A 27 7.49 10.48 12.89
CA SER A 27 6.43 9.48 12.61
C SER A 27 5.55 9.85 11.42
N GLU A 28 6.06 10.55 10.43
CA GLU A 28 5.40 10.54 9.14
C GLU A 28 5.68 9.20 8.47
N SER A 29 4.67 8.36 8.35
CA SER A 29 4.75 7.08 7.66
C SER A 29 5.15 7.31 6.20
N THR A 30 6.45 7.30 5.95
CA THR A 30 7.01 7.53 4.63
C THR A 30 6.72 6.34 3.71
N TRP A 31 6.48 6.62 2.44
CA TRP A 31 6.47 5.62 1.40
C TRP A 31 7.86 4.99 1.28
N ASP A 32 7.91 3.67 1.25
CA ASP A 32 9.16 2.93 1.08
C ASP A 32 9.37 2.61 -0.40
N VAL A 33 10.50 3.04 -0.96
CA VAL A 33 10.84 2.83 -2.36
C VAL A 33 12.03 1.89 -2.44
N ARG A 34 11.81 0.68 -2.96
CA ARG A 34 12.81 -0.40 -3.04
C ARG A 34 13.08 -0.83 -4.48
N SER A 35 14.34 -0.99 -4.81
CA SER A 35 14.78 -1.60 -6.06
C SER A 35 14.87 -3.12 -5.92
N MET A 36 14.34 -3.83 -6.89
CA MET A 36 14.38 -5.27 -7.04
C MET A 36 15.03 -5.66 -8.37
N ARG A 37 15.53 -6.89 -8.47
CA ARG A 37 16.17 -7.40 -9.71
C ARG A 37 17.19 -6.42 -10.30
N SER A 38 18.10 -5.95 -9.45
CA SER A 38 19.16 -5.00 -9.84
C SER A 38 18.65 -3.69 -10.46
N GLY A 39 17.43 -3.28 -10.15
CA GLY A 39 16.84 -2.03 -10.64
C GLY A 39 15.81 -2.17 -11.75
N GLN A 40 15.61 -3.36 -12.31
CA GLN A 40 14.60 -3.59 -13.34
C GLN A 40 13.17 -3.39 -12.81
N THR A 41 12.94 -3.69 -11.54
CA THR A 41 11.64 -3.56 -10.88
C THR A 41 11.78 -2.67 -9.66
N ILE A 42 10.97 -1.64 -9.56
CA ILE A 42 10.91 -0.75 -8.41
C ILE A 42 9.57 -0.94 -7.71
N LEU A 43 9.63 -1.16 -6.40
CA LEU A 43 8.47 -1.25 -5.53
C LEU A 43 8.30 0.06 -4.77
N VAL A 44 7.07 0.57 -4.72
CA VAL A 44 6.65 1.69 -3.88
C VAL A 44 5.61 1.13 -2.91
N LEU A 45 5.93 1.14 -1.63
CA LEU A 45 5.19 0.42 -0.60
C LEU A 45 4.67 1.38 0.47
N LYS A 46 3.45 1.14 0.92
CA LYS A 46 2.84 1.82 2.06
C LYS A 46 2.20 0.79 2.98
N THR A 47 2.54 0.84 4.27
CA THR A 47 1.90 0.00 5.29
C THR A 47 0.51 0.54 5.62
N GLY A 48 -0.45 -0.36 5.83
CA GLY A 48 -1.82 -0.01 6.16
C GLY A 48 -1.98 0.57 7.57
N ASN A 49 -3.00 1.38 7.72
CA ASN A 49 -3.29 2.10 8.98
C ASN A 49 -4.06 1.22 10.00
N VAL A 50 -4.77 0.19 9.54
CA VAL A 50 -5.67 -0.61 10.40
C VAL A 50 -5.01 -1.91 10.82
N THR A 51 -4.48 -2.69 9.87
CA THR A 51 -3.87 -3.99 10.15
C THR A 51 -2.40 -3.98 9.79
N TYR A 52 -1.56 -4.34 10.78
CA TYR A 52 -0.14 -4.51 10.54
C TYR A 52 0.11 -5.65 9.53
N GLY A 53 0.91 -5.35 8.52
CA GLY A 53 1.25 -6.30 7.47
C GLY A 53 0.44 -6.14 6.18
N ASP A 54 -0.68 -5.44 6.21
CA ASP A 54 -1.35 -5.01 4.99
C ASP A 54 -0.53 -3.93 4.30
N THR A 55 -0.42 -4.03 2.99
CA THR A 55 0.46 -3.15 2.21
C THR A 55 -0.21 -2.74 0.91
N LEU A 56 -0.23 -1.46 0.62
CA LEU A 56 -0.45 -0.95 -0.73
C LEU A 56 0.89 -0.98 -1.47
N MET A 57 0.90 -1.56 -2.64
CA MET A 57 2.10 -1.80 -3.44
C MET A 57 1.89 -1.31 -4.87
N LEU A 58 2.77 -0.41 -5.30
CA LEU A 58 2.85 0.07 -6.66
C LEU A 58 4.16 -0.45 -7.27
N VAL A 59 4.06 -1.08 -8.42
CA VAL A 59 5.20 -1.72 -9.08
C VAL A 59 5.47 -1.03 -10.41
N LEU A 60 6.69 -0.52 -10.58
CA LEU A 60 7.18 -0.01 -11.86
C LEU A 60 8.20 -0.99 -12.42
N GLU A 61 8.06 -1.36 -13.68
CA GLU A 61 9.02 -2.21 -14.39
C GLU A 61 9.65 -1.47 -15.56
N ASN A 62 10.97 -1.57 -15.69
CA ASN A 62 11.66 -1.12 -16.89
C ASN A 62 11.39 -2.11 -18.02
N LYS A 63 10.60 -1.69 -18.98
CA LYS A 63 10.33 -2.42 -20.20
C LYS A 63 10.92 -1.67 -21.38
N ASN A 64 12.01 -2.19 -21.94
CA ASN A 64 12.71 -1.59 -23.08
C ASN A 64 13.16 -0.13 -22.84
N GLY A 65 13.69 0.16 -21.65
CA GLY A 65 14.15 1.49 -21.28
C GLY A 65 13.03 2.47 -20.86
N LYS A 66 11.79 1.99 -20.72
CA LYS A 66 10.61 2.78 -20.34
C LYS A 66 10.03 2.31 -19.01
N CYS A 67 9.61 3.27 -18.19
CA CYS A 67 8.98 3.06 -16.90
C CYS A 67 7.66 3.87 -16.83
N GLU A 68 6.77 3.60 -17.78
CA GLU A 68 5.55 4.37 -18.02
C GLU A 68 4.31 3.76 -17.36
N GLN A 69 4.42 2.50 -16.86
CA GLN A 69 3.31 1.75 -16.30
C GLN A 69 3.50 1.50 -14.80
N ILE A 70 2.43 1.68 -14.05
CA ILE A 70 2.30 1.27 -12.65
C ILE A 70 1.35 0.09 -12.58
N GLN A 71 1.79 -1.01 -11.98
CA GLN A 71 0.91 -2.10 -11.57
C GLN A 71 0.52 -1.88 -10.11
N GLU A 72 -0.78 -1.82 -9.87
CA GLU A 72 -1.33 -1.59 -8.53
C GLU A 72 -1.80 -2.89 -7.90
N SER A 73 -1.41 -3.08 -6.64
CA SER A 73 -1.87 -4.19 -5.81
C SER A 73 -1.91 -3.80 -4.35
N PHE A 74 -2.69 -4.53 -3.58
CA PHE A 74 -2.72 -4.40 -2.13
C PHE A 74 -2.80 -5.77 -1.47
N THR A 75 -2.47 -5.84 -0.18
CA THR A 75 -2.55 -7.08 0.57
C THR A 75 -3.46 -6.93 1.78
N PHE A 76 -4.14 -8.04 2.11
CA PHE A 76 -4.84 -8.22 3.37
C PHE A 76 -4.30 -9.44 4.10
N TYR A 77 -4.09 -9.28 5.40
CA TYR A 77 -3.71 -10.37 6.29
C TYR A 77 -4.95 -10.97 6.94
N THR A 78 -4.95 -12.29 7.10
CA THR A 78 -5.95 -13.02 7.88
C THR A 78 -5.28 -14.13 8.69
N THR A 79 -5.85 -14.49 9.83
CA THR A 79 -5.26 -15.49 10.72
C THR A 79 -5.41 -16.92 10.20
N THR A 80 -4.70 -17.87 10.81
CA THR A 80 -4.78 -19.31 10.46
C THR A 80 -6.16 -19.93 10.70
N LYS A 81 -7.05 -19.25 11.42
CA LYS A 81 -8.44 -19.72 11.61
C LYS A 81 -9.22 -19.77 10.30
N ASN A 82 -8.87 -18.89 9.37
CA ASN A 82 -9.50 -18.80 8.06
C ASN A 82 -8.78 -19.71 7.05
N THR A 83 -8.88 -21.02 7.21
CA THR A 83 -8.24 -22.02 6.32
C THR A 83 -8.80 -22.00 4.91
N GLU A 84 -10.04 -21.56 4.74
CA GLU A 84 -10.74 -21.48 3.46
C GLU A 84 -10.25 -20.29 2.60
N VAL A 85 -9.45 -19.38 3.17
CA VAL A 85 -8.91 -18.23 2.43
C VAL A 85 -8.15 -18.62 1.16
N LYS A 86 -7.59 -19.83 1.09
CA LYS A 86 -6.91 -20.34 -0.11
C LYS A 86 -7.85 -20.56 -1.30
N GLU A 87 -9.13 -20.74 -1.06
CA GLU A 87 -10.14 -20.98 -2.10
C GLU A 87 -10.43 -19.73 -2.93
N ILE A 88 -10.09 -18.53 -2.40
CA ILE A 88 -10.28 -17.28 -3.14
C ILE A 88 -9.16 -16.98 -4.14
N GLU A 89 -8.07 -17.74 -4.14
CA GLU A 89 -6.99 -17.53 -5.10
C GLU A 89 -7.47 -17.64 -6.54
N GLY A 90 -7.14 -16.65 -7.36
CA GLY A 90 -7.59 -16.53 -8.74
C GLY A 90 -9.02 -16.00 -8.91
N LYS A 91 -9.76 -15.75 -7.83
CA LYS A 91 -11.14 -15.25 -7.87
C LYS A 91 -11.20 -13.74 -7.87
N ASN A 92 -12.29 -13.22 -8.43
CA ASN A 92 -12.65 -11.81 -8.34
C ASN A 92 -13.49 -11.59 -7.07
N ILE A 93 -13.00 -10.74 -6.19
CA ILE A 93 -13.56 -10.47 -4.87
C ILE A 93 -14.18 -9.07 -4.88
N PRO A 94 -15.42 -8.91 -4.42
CA PRO A 94 -16.06 -7.61 -4.36
C PRO A 94 -15.38 -6.73 -3.31
N ILE A 95 -15.04 -5.53 -3.70
CA ILE A 95 -14.42 -4.52 -2.85
C ILE A 95 -15.12 -3.18 -3.02
N LYS A 96 -15.02 -2.34 -2.01
CA LYS A 96 -15.32 -0.93 -2.07
C LYS A 96 -14.01 -0.16 -1.97
N PHE A 97 -13.65 0.54 -3.05
CA PHE A 97 -12.53 1.47 -3.07
C PHE A 97 -13.05 2.89 -2.84
N ASN A 98 -12.71 3.47 -1.70
CA ASN A 98 -13.36 4.69 -1.23
C ASN A 98 -14.91 4.53 -1.32
N GLU A 99 -15.56 5.20 -2.27
CA GLU A 99 -17.01 5.11 -2.47
C GLU A 99 -17.42 4.24 -3.68
N LEU A 100 -16.43 3.70 -4.44
CA LEU A 100 -16.68 2.94 -5.67
C LEU A 100 -16.73 1.44 -5.39
N GLU A 101 -17.79 0.77 -5.83
CA GLU A 101 -17.89 -0.68 -5.82
C GLU A 101 -17.15 -1.27 -7.04
N LEU A 102 -16.19 -2.13 -6.78
CA LEU A 102 -15.30 -2.73 -7.77
C LEU A 102 -15.09 -4.22 -7.46
N TYR A 103 -14.33 -4.88 -8.33
CA TYR A 103 -13.80 -6.21 -8.08
C TYR A 103 -12.27 -6.20 -8.17
N ALA A 104 -11.62 -6.80 -7.20
CA ALA A 104 -10.20 -7.03 -7.20
C ALA A 104 -9.91 -8.52 -7.35
N LYS A 105 -8.92 -8.88 -8.16
CA LYS A 105 -8.51 -10.26 -8.31
C LYS A 105 -7.61 -10.67 -7.14
N ALA A 106 -8.01 -11.66 -6.34
CA ALA A 106 -7.13 -12.31 -5.37
C ALA A 106 -6.07 -13.13 -6.11
N SER A 107 -4.94 -12.52 -6.44
CA SER A 107 -3.94 -13.09 -7.34
C SER A 107 -3.10 -14.17 -6.68
N TYR A 108 -2.78 -14.02 -5.39
CA TYR A 108 -1.98 -14.96 -4.63
C TYR A 108 -2.42 -15.04 -3.18
N VAL A 109 -2.41 -16.25 -2.62
CA VAL A 109 -2.62 -16.52 -1.21
C VAL A 109 -1.42 -17.29 -0.68
N PHE A 110 -0.66 -16.71 0.23
CA PHE A 110 0.57 -17.29 0.73
C PHE A 110 0.65 -17.24 2.26
N PRO A 111 1.31 -18.23 2.90
CA PRO A 111 1.54 -18.21 4.34
C PRO A 111 2.33 -16.97 4.75
N PHE A 112 1.92 -16.32 5.82
CA PHE A 112 2.61 -15.17 6.38
C PHE A 112 2.38 -15.10 7.89
N LEU A 113 3.45 -15.08 8.68
CA LEU A 113 3.37 -15.14 10.15
C LEU A 113 2.49 -16.32 10.61
N LEU A 114 1.51 -16.04 11.47
CA LEU A 114 0.55 -17.02 11.99
C LEU A 114 -0.76 -17.04 11.17
N GLY A 115 -0.68 -16.80 9.88
CA GLY A 115 -1.86 -16.72 9.01
C GLY A 115 -1.52 -16.79 7.54
N HIS A 116 -2.33 -16.08 6.77
CA HIS A 116 -2.17 -15.94 5.34
C HIS A 116 -2.20 -14.46 4.95
N ARG A 117 -1.46 -14.14 3.90
CA ARG A 117 -1.58 -12.86 3.22
C ARG A 117 -2.19 -13.11 1.84
N VAL A 118 -3.22 -12.36 1.53
CA VAL A 118 -3.87 -12.36 0.22
C VAL A 118 -3.41 -11.12 -0.53
N MET A 119 -2.87 -11.31 -1.72
CA MET A 119 -2.51 -10.22 -2.62
C MET A 119 -3.60 -10.03 -3.67
N PHE A 120 -4.12 -8.82 -3.74
CA PHE A 120 -5.11 -8.38 -4.71
C PHE A 120 -4.46 -7.54 -5.79
N SER A 121 -4.79 -7.81 -7.05
CA SER A 121 -4.38 -6.99 -8.19
C SER A 121 -5.54 -6.14 -8.68
N MET A 122 -5.28 -4.83 -8.85
CA MET A 122 -6.26 -3.86 -9.34
C MET A 122 -6.13 -3.62 -10.84
N GLY A 123 -4.90 -3.52 -11.34
CA GLY A 123 -4.64 -3.28 -12.75
C GLY A 123 -3.27 -2.69 -13.02
N SER A 124 -3.08 -2.26 -14.26
CA SER A 124 -1.90 -1.53 -14.72
C SER A 124 -2.35 -0.25 -15.41
N TYR A 125 -1.71 0.85 -15.07
CA TYR A 125 -2.10 2.20 -15.47
C TYR A 125 -0.89 2.98 -15.95
N GLU A 126 -1.09 3.97 -16.82
CA GLU A 126 -0.07 4.97 -17.12
C GLU A 126 0.29 5.77 -15.86
N VAL A 127 1.58 6.05 -15.65
CA VAL A 127 2.08 6.75 -14.45
C VAL A 127 1.37 8.08 -14.22
N ASN A 128 1.23 8.90 -15.27
CA ASN A 128 0.63 10.23 -15.14
C ASN A 128 -0.88 10.15 -14.84
N GLU A 129 -1.59 9.27 -15.54
CA GLU A 129 -3.04 9.06 -15.30
C GLU A 129 -3.29 8.53 -13.88
N TYR A 130 -2.44 7.61 -13.43
CA TYR A 130 -2.53 7.08 -12.08
C TYR A 130 -2.29 8.16 -11.02
N LEU A 131 -1.28 9.01 -11.21
CA LEU A 131 -1.01 10.13 -10.32
C LEU A 131 -2.17 11.13 -10.27
N GLU A 132 -2.73 11.50 -11.42
CA GLU A 132 -3.89 12.39 -11.48
C GLU A 132 -5.10 11.80 -10.75
N TYR A 133 -5.28 10.49 -10.81
CA TYR A 133 -6.34 9.79 -10.10
C TYR A 133 -6.08 9.76 -8.58
N MET A 134 -4.89 9.33 -8.16
CA MET A 134 -4.54 9.18 -6.74
C MET A 134 -4.54 10.52 -5.99
N LEU A 135 -4.09 11.60 -6.64
CA LEU A 135 -4.02 12.93 -6.01
C LEU A 135 -5.39 13.57 -5.77
N LYS A 136 -6.49 12.95 -6.21
CA LYS A 136 -7.87 13.38 -5.87
C LYS A 136 -8.27 12.97 -4.46
N TYR A 137 -7.52 12.06 -3.84
CA TYR A 137 -7.83 11.51 -2.53
C TYR A 137 -6.70 11.82 -1.54
N GLU A 138 -7.05 11.99 -0.28
CA GLU A 138 -6.08 12.05 0.83
C GLU A 138 -5.74 10.64 1.33
N THR A 139 -6.68 9.73 1.17
CA THR A 139 -6.60 8.36 1.67
C THR A 139 -7.06 7.37 0.61
N TYR A 140 -6.31 6.30 0.45
CA TYR A 140 -6.68 5.10 -0.30
C TYR A 140 -7.34 4.13 0.66
N ALA A 141 -8.64 3.94 0.58
CA ALA A 141 -9.38 3.06 1.49
C ALA A 141 -10.01 1.90 0.73
N ILE A 142 -9.78 0.68 1.22
CA ILE A 142 -10.37 -0.55 0.69
C ILE A 142 -11.18 -1.22 1.78
N THR A 143 -12.38 -1.62 1.43
CA THR A 143 -13.20 -2.55 2.20
C THR A 143 -13.55 -3.75 1.31
N ILE A 144 -13.23 -4.95 1.76
CA ILE A 144 -13.72 -6.18 1.15
C ILE A 144 -15.18 -6.32 1.62
N VAL A 145 -16.10 -6.38 0.67
CA VAL A 145 -17.55 -6.36 0.96
C VAL A 145 -18.18 -7.70 0.60
N ASP A 146 -19.34 -7.97 1.19
CA ASP A 146 -20.12 -9.15 0.85
C ASP A 146 -20.64 -9.05 -0.59
N GLU A 147 -20.81 -10.18 -1.24
CA GLU A 147 -21.40 -10.22 -2.58
C GLU A 147 -22.83 -9.64 -2.53
N ASN A 148 -23.03 -8.55 -3.25
CA ASN A 148 -24.37 -7.99 -3.45
C ASN A 148 -24.96 -8.52 -4.76
N LEU A 149 -26.03 -9.31 -4.65
CA LEU A 149 -26.72 -9.91 -5.79
C LEU A 149 -27.25 -8.89 -6.82
N SER A 150 -27.44 -7.64 -6.42
CA SER A 150 -27.94 -6.57 -7.30
C SER A 150 -26.87 -6.02 -8.25
N ALA A 151 -25.58 -6.20 -7.94
CA ALA A 151 -24.45 -5.75 -8.74
C ALA A 151 -23.89 -6.84 -9.68
N ARG A 152 -24.63 -7.93 -9.92
CA ARG A 152 -24.24 -9.03 -10.82
C ARG A 152 -24.13 -8.59 -12.27
N VAL A 153 -23.20 -7.74 -12.57
CA VAL A 153 -22.58 -7.72 -13.89
C VAL A 153 -21.84 -9.05 -14.00
N MET A 154 -22.02 -9.77 -15.13
CA MET A 154 -21.39 -11.08 -15.38
C MET A 154 -19.87 -10.99 -15.23
N GLN A 155 -19.37 -11.05 -13.99
CA GLN A 155 -17.94 -11.15 -13.74
C GLN A 155 -17.59 -12.64 -13.69
N PRO A 156 -16.66 -13.11 -14.53
CA PRO A 156 -16.17 -14.49 -14.44
C PRO A 156 -15.45 -14.71 -13.11
N HIS A 157 -15.49 -15.92 -12.61
CA HIS A 157 -14.74 -16.35 -11.41
C HIS A 157 -15.17 -15.70 -10.08
N LEU A 158 -16.43 -15.35 -9.92
CA LEU A 158 -16.99 -14.93 -8.63
C LEU A 158 -17.20 -16.13 -7.70
N ILE A 159 -17.10 -15.88 -6.40
CA ILE A 159 -17.51 -16.82 -5.36
C ILE A 159 -18.98 -16.54 -5.06
N LYS A 160 -19.83 -17.56 -5.20
CA LYS A 160 -21.26 -17.43 -4.85
C LYS A 160 -21.43 -17.22 -3.36
N ASN A 161 -22.27 -16.25 -2.98
CA ASN A 161 -22.60 -15.94 -1.59
C ASN A 161 -21.35 -15.57 -0.76
N PHE A 162 -20.37 -14.92 -1.38
CA PHE A 162 -19.16 -14.47 -0.70
C PHE A 162 -19.52 -13.54 0.46
N LYS A 163 -18.98 -13.85 1.64
CA LYS A 163 -19.02 -13.01 2.83
C LYS A 163 -17.59 -12.68 3.25
N ALA A 164 -17.28 -11.41 3.35
CA ALA A 164 -15.93 -10.94 3.66
C ALA A 164 -15.40 -11.50 4.99
N THR A 165 -16.29 -11.59 6.01
CA THR A 165 -15.96 -12.07 7.35
C THR A 165 -15.68 -13.58 7.43
N ASP A 166 -16.06 -14.37 6.41
CA ASP A 166 -15.73 -15.79 6.34
C ASP A 166 -14.25 -16.01 5.99
N TYR A 167 -13.60 -15.01 5.38
CA TYR A 167 -12.22 -15.08 4.86
C TYR A 167 -11.25 -14.14 5.57
N PHE A 168 -11.73 -13.01 6.09
CA PHE A 168 -10.90 -11.94 6.65
C PHE A 168 -11.35 -11.54 8.04
N ASP A 169 -10.42 -11.55 9.00
CA ASP A 169 -10.71 -11.08 10.37
C ASP A 169 -10.97 -9.56 10.40
N VAL A 170 -10.26 -8.81 9.55
CA VAL A 170 -10.42 -7.37 9.36
C VAL A 170 -10.53 -7.09 7.86
N PRO A 171 -11.74 -6.93 7.32
CA PRO A 171 -11.97 -6.80 5.88
C PRO A 171 -11.78 -5.38 5.34
N ASN A 172 -11.22 -4.46 6.13
CA ASN A 172 -11.00 -3.07 5.70
C ASN A 172 -9.62 -2.56 6.10
N ASN A 173 -9.04 -1.74 5.24
CA ASN A 173 -7.81 -1.00 5.53
C ASN A 173 -7.79 0.33 4.77
N SER A 174 -6.87 1.20 5.18
CA SER A 174 -6.61 2.45 4.50
C SER A 174 -5.13 2.80 4.50
N TRP A 175 -4.72 3.60 3.54
CA TRP A 175 -3.35 4.07 3.37
C TRP A 175 -3.37 5.58 3.12
N ASP A 176 -2.62 6.33 3.93
CA ASP A 176 -2.42 7.77 3.73
C ASP A 176 -1.60 8.00 2.45
N LEU A 177 -2.12 8.84 1.56
CA LEU A 177 -1.50 9.16 0.27
C LEU A 177 -0.52 10.33 0.30
N LYS A 178 -0.31 10.95 1.47
CA LYS A 178 0.69 12.01 1.63
C LYS A 178 2.07 11.50 1.16
N GLY A 179 2.71 12.22 0.25
CA GLY A 179 4.02 11.87 -0.31
C GLY A 179 4.01 10.80 -1.40
N VAL A 180 2.85 10.32 -1.86
CA VAL A 180 2.76 9.31 -2.93
C VAL A 180 3.38 9.81 -4.24
N LYS A 181 3.18 11.07 -4.59
CA LYS A 181 3.74 11.68 -5.81
C LYS A 181 5.27 11.63 -5.81
N GLU A 182 5.87 12.08 -4.72
CA GLU A 182 7.32 12.11 -4.55
C GLU A 182 7.91 10.68 -4.59
N ALA A 183 7.21 9.72 -3.99
CA ALA A 183 7.61 8.32 -4.00
C ALA A 183 7.56 7.71 -5.41
N ILE A 184 6.50 7.97 -6.19
CA ILE A 184 6.36 7.50 -7.57
C ILE A 184 7.41 8.16 -8.48
N VAL A 185 7.64 9.47 -8.37
CA VAL A 185 8.68 10.18 -9.13
C VAL A 185 10.07 9.61 -8.83
N LYS A 186 10.37 9.36 -7.55
CA LYS A 186 11.61 8.70 -7.14
C LYS A 186 11.73 7.29 -7.74
N ALA A 187 10.66 6.52 -7.70
CA ALA A 187 10.64 5.16 -8.26
C ALA A 187 10.84 5.17 -9.78
N GLN A 188 10.19 6.08 -10.49
CA GLN A 188 10.35 6.23 -11.94
C GLN A 188 11.78 6.59 -12.32
N LYS A 189 12.41 7.51 -11.57
CA LYS A 189 13.82 7.86 -11.76
C LYS A 189 14.73 6.64 -11.59
N LEU A 190 14.58 5.89 -10.50
CA LEU A 190 15.37 4.67 -10.25
C LEU A 190 15.15 3.60 -11.33
N CYS A 191 13.92 3.46 -11.79
CA CYS A 191 13.54 2.53 -12.84
C CYS A 191 14.20 2.88 -14.19
N LEU A 192 14.30 4.17 -14.56
CA LEU A 192 14.96 4.65 -15.77
C LEU A 192 16.49 4.58 -15.70
N GLU A 193 17.06 4.58 -14.51
CA GLU A 193 18.50 4.41 -14.30
C GLU A 193 18.97 2.96 -14.54
N TYR A 194 18.05 2.00 -14.61
CA TYR A 194 18.37 0.62 -14.91
C TYR A 194 18.93 0.48 -16.33
N LYS A 195 20.17 0.03 -16.42
CA LYS A 195 20.80 -0.34 -17.69
C LYS A 195 20.80 -1.86 -17.79
N GLU A 196 20.11 -2.38 -18.79
CA GLU A 196 20.25 -3.79 -19.13
C GLU A 196 21.75 -4.09 -19.31
N SER A 197 22.33 -4.88 -18.41
CA SER A 197 23.67 -5.41 -18.63
C SER A 197 23.55 -6.29 -19.87
N LYS A 198 24.07 -5.82 -21.01
CA LYS A 198 24.26 -6.65 -22.20
C LYS A 198 25.10 -7.82 -21.73
N ILE A 199 24.48 -8.99 -21.58
CA ILE A 199 25.19 -10.25 -21.46
C ILE A 199 25.82 -10.46 -22.83
N SER A 200 27.10 -10.13 -22.90
CA SER A 200 27.98 -10.42 -24.05
C SER A 200 28.43 -11.86 -23.99
#